data_e7d52d477878e5e40dbf485e337f99d1
#
_entry.id   e7d52d477878e5e40dbf485e337f99d1
#
_cell.length_a   1.000
_cell.length_b   1.000
_cell.length_c   1.000
_cell.angle_alpha   90.00
_cell.angle_beta   90.00
_cell.angle_gamma   90.00
#
_symmetry.space_group_name_H-M   'P 1'
#
loop_
_entity.id
_entity.type
_entity.pdbx_description
1 polymer ?
#
loop_
_entity_poly.entity_id
_entity_poly.type
_entity_poly.pdbx_seq_one_letter_code
_entity_poly.pdbx_strand_id
1 'polypeptide(L)'
;SVQLRLCGHSAHGLNHKHEHKLANVSDHVRQEGRSLSKQMTFSEYKTSQDIRSRFVYVVQSTYLTPTQKAVLAWYSDQFVLPLPDHHRFPMEKYRLLRECVAVDDRIQLLIPESATNKDLTRVHTVKYVSKVTSGKLSKDEVRRIGFPWSQELVERSRRSTGGTIQAAEQARRDGFSANLAGGTHHAFADSGEGFCVFNDVAVAARSLQARGLVHHCAILDLDVHQGNGTAAIFAGDKSVFTLSVHGESNYPFR
;
A
#
# COMPACT_ATOMS: atom_id res chain seq x y z
N SER A 1 17.18 15.44 -3.06
CA SER A 1 17.50 14.44 -4.08
C SER A 1 16.81 13.13 -3.71
N VAL A 2 16.01 12.62 -4.60
CA VAL A 2 15.32 11.33 -4.44
C VAL A 2 16.28 10.26 -4.95
N GLN A 3 16.70 9.35 -4.08
CA GLN A 3 17.56 8.23 -4.45
C GLN A 3 16.69 6.97 -4.54
N LEU A 4 16.68 6.33 -5.70
CA LEU A 4 16.03 5.04 -5.92
C LEU A 4 16.88 3.94 -5.28
N ARG A 5 16.39 3.29 -4.23
CA ARG A 5 16.95 2.04 -3.71
C ARG A 5 16.04 0.88 -4.07
N LEU A 6 16.56 -0.03 -4.86
CA LEU A 6 15.94 -1.33 -5.10
C LEU A 6 16.29 -2.23 -3.92
N CYS A 7 15.32 -2.54 -3.05
CA CYS A 7 15.47 -3.58 -2.03
C CYS A 7 15.32 -4.95 -2.69
N GLY A 8 16.37 -5.42 -3.37
CA GLY A 8 16.49 -6.80 -3.83
C GLY A 8 17.58 -7.48 -3.04
N HIS A 9 17.28 -8.58 -2.34
CA HIS A 9 18.33 -9.46 -1.84
C HIS A 9 19.05 -10.07 -3.04
N SER A 10 20.39 -9.92 -3.05
CA SER A 10 21.30 -10.34 -4.10
C SER A 10 21.12 -11.82 -4.45
N ALA A 11 20.60 -12.08 -5.64
CA ALA A 11 20.98 -13.27 -6.36
C ALA A 11 22.32 -12.96 -7.05
N HIS A 12 23.38 -13.65 -6.65
CA HIS A 12 24.67 -13.59 -7.34
C HIS A 12 24.50 -13.86 -8.85
N GLY A 13 24.98 -12.94 -9.66
CA GLY A 13 25.23 -13.14 -11.07
C GLY A 13 24.21 -12.50 -12.02
N LEU A 14 24.16 -11.19 -12.10
CA LEU A 14 23.60 -10.50 -13.26
C LEU A 14 24.65 -9.52 -13.81
N ASN A 15 24.99 -9.79 -15.06
CA ASN A 15 25.99 -9.16 -15.87
C ASN A 15 25.78 -7.64 -16.03
N HIS A 16 26.87 -6.86 -16.03
CA HIS A 16 27.00 -5.41 -16.24
C HIS A 16 26.30 -4.78 -17.48
N LYS A 17 25.57 -5.54 -18.28
CA LYS A 17 24.90 -5.03 -19.48
C LYS A 17 23.54 -4.37 -19.26
N HIS A 18 22.96 -4.45 -18.04
CA HIS A 18 21.62 -3.87 -17.75
C HIS A 18 21.66 -2.44 -17.19
N GLU A 19 22.78 -1.98 -16.65
CA GLU A 19 22.88 -0.62 -16.10
C GLU A 19 22.82 0.49 -17.16
N HIS A 20 23.32 0.23 -18.37
CA HIS A 20 23.27 1.19 -19.47
C HIS A 20 21.88 1.43 -20.07
N LYS A 21 20.92 0.52 -19.88
CA LYS A 21 19.55 0.69 -20.41
C LYS A 21 18.65 1.53 -19.53
N LEU A 22 18.93 1.62 -18.23
CA LEU A 22 18.14 2.43 -17.30
C LEU A 22 18.54 3.92 -17.34
N ALA A 23 19.79 4.23 -17.65
CA ALA A 23 20.28 5.60 -17.83
C ALA A 23 19.60 6.31 -19.02
N ASN A 24 19.34 5.59 -20.11
CA ASN A 24 18.72 6.16 -21.32
C ASN A 24 17.21 6.49 -21.14
N VAL A 25 16.52 5.90 -20.16
CA VAL A 25 15.11 6.21 -19.89
C VAL A 25 14.98 7.55 -19.17
N SER A 26 15.94 7.93 -18.32
CA SER A 26 15.92 9.19 -17.59
C SER A 26 16.18 10.41 -18.47
N ASP A 27 17.00 10.27 -19.51
CA ASP A 27 17.34 11.37 -20.42
C ASP A 27 16.24 11.62 -21.47
N HIS A 28 15.51 10.58 -21.87
CA HIS A 28 14.37 10.73 -22.79
C HIS A 28 13.19 11.47 -22.15
N VAL A 29 12.95 11.26 -20.86
CA VAL A 29 11.89 11.97 -20.10
C VAL A 29 12.21 13.45 -19.90
N ARG A 30 13.48 13.87 -19.93
CA ARG A 30 13.87 15.28 -19.75
C ARG A 30 13.76 16.12 -21.03
N GLN A 31 13.84 15.53 -22.20
CA GLN A 31 13.81 16.27 -23.48
C GLN A 31 12.40 16.53 -24.03
N GLU A 32 11.40 15.76 -23.61
CA GLU A 32 10.03 15.87 -24.15
C GLU A 32 9.01 16.61 -23.27
N GLY A 33 9.46 17.46 -22.36
CA GLY A 33 8.61 18.24 -21.45
C GLY A 33 7.70 19.30 -22.09
N ARG A 34 7.45 19.29 -23.39
CA ARG A 34 6.61 20.26 -24.09
C ARG A 34 5.54 19.72 -25.05
N SER A 35 5.31 18.43 -25.14
CA SER A 35 4.23 17.90 -25.96
C SER A 35 3.91 16.42 -25.68
N LEU A 36 3.31 16.12 -24.53
CA LEU A 36 2.72 14.81 -24.28
C LEU A 36 1.22 14.93 -24.02
N SER A 37 0.50 15.40 -25.07
CA SER A 37 -0.93 15.12 -25.28
C SER A 37 -1.10 13.95 -26.27
N LYS A 38 -0.24 12.95 -26.27
CA LYS A 38 -0.40 11.76 -27.12
C LYS A 38 -0.19 10.50 -26.27
N GLN A 39 -1.29 9.76 -26.19
CA GLN A 39 -1.42 8.36 -25.83
C GLN A 39 -0.13 7.55 -25.88
N MET A 40 0.40 7.16 -24.73
CA MET A 40 1.20 5.95 -24.63
C MET A 40 0.24 4.75 -24.64
N THR A 41 -0.04 4.24 -25.82
CA THR A 41 -0.64 2.92 -25.96
C THR A 41 0.43 1.88 -25.67
N PHE A 42 0.18 0.99 -24.73
CA PHE A 42 1.03 -0.16 -24.36
C PHE A 42 1.15 -1.23 -25.47
N SER A 43 1.14 -0.85 -26.75
CA SER A 43 1.10 -1.80 -27.90
C SER A 43 2.44 -2.29 -28.39
N GLU A 44 3.59 -1.85 -27.84
CA GLU A 44 4.91 -2.19 -28.37
C GLU A 44 5.81 -3.05 -27.48
N TYR A 45 5.35 -3.55 -26.33
CA TYR A 45 6.07 -4.61 -25.63
C TYR A 45 5.52 -5.99 -26.03
N LYS A 46 6.00 -6.50 -27.17
CA LYS A 46 5.88 -7.93 -27.51
C LYS A 46 6.74 -8.75 -26.55
N THR A 47 6.18 -9.17 -25.43
CA THR A 47 6.67 -10.32 -24.67
C THR A 47 5.49 -11.26 -24.47
N SER A 48 5.74 -12.52 -24.78
CA SER A 48 4.86 -13.70 -24.79
C SER A 48 3.46 -13.56 -24.17
N GLN A 49 2.46 -14.08 -24.86
CA GLN A 49 1.01 -14.04 -24.55
C GLN A 49 0.61 -14.52 -23.15
N ASP A 50 1.54 -14.99 -22.33
CA ASP A 50 1.27 -15.62 -21.04
C ASP A 50 1.34 -14.65 -19.81
N ILE A 51 1.77 -13.40 -20.01
CA ILE A 51 1.99 -12.45 -18.90
C ILE A 51 0.76 -11.56 -18.64
N ARG A 52 -0.14 -11.37 -19.62
CA ARG A 52 -1.24 -10.38 -19.55
C ARG A 52 -2.35 -10.70 -18.54
N SER A 53 -2.46 -11.93 -18.08
CA SER A 53 -3.58 -12.36 -17.21
C SER A 53 -3.26 -12.41 -15.71
N ARG A 54 -2.03 -12.07 -15.27
CA ARG A 54 -1.55 -12.45 -13.93
C ARG A 54 -1.13 -11.32 -12.99
N PHE A 55 -1.16 -10.04 -13.42
CA PHE A 55 -0.75 -8.93 -12.57
C PHE A 55 -1.91 -7.99 -12.23
N VAL A 56 -2.07 -7.68 -10.96
CA VAL A 56 -2.91 -6.58 -10.50
C VAL A 56 -2.00 -5.40 -10.17
N TYR A 57 -2.17 -4.31 -10.92
CA TYR A 57 -1.47 -3.06 -10.66
C TYR A 57 -2.39 -2.16 -9.83
N VAL A 58 -1.94 -1.75 -8.65
CA VAL A 58 -2.55 -0.65 -7.92
C VAL A 58 -1.82 0.62 -8.37
N VAL A 59 -2.25 1.18 -9.50
CA VAL A 59 -1.70 2.43 -10.03
C VAL A 59 -2.69 3.54 -9.78
N GLN A 60 -2.24 4.60 -9.15
CA GLN A 60 -3.01 5.84 -9.05
C GLN A 60 -2.99 6.52 -10.41
N SER A 61 -4.06 6.38 -11.20
CA SER A 61 -4.21 7.05 -12.50
C SER A 61 -4.99 8.35 -12.34
N THR A 62 -4.51 9.42 -12.95
CA THR A 62 -5.14 10.75 -12.94
C THR A 62 -6.05 11.01 -14.15
N TYR A 63 -6.26 10.04 -15.04
CA TYR A 63 -7.05 10.23 -16.27
C TYR A 63 -8.25 9.28 -16.34
N LEU A 64 -9.44 9.85 -16.13
CA LEU A 64 -10.71 9.18 -16.33
C LEU A 64 -11.32 9.61 -17.67
N THR A 65 -11.81 8.66 -18.45
CA THR A 65 -12.58 8.97 -19.68
C THR A 65 -14.05 9.29 -19.32
N PRO A 66 -14.77 10.09 -20.11
CA PRO A 66 -16.13 10.59 -19.79
C PRO A 66 -17.22 9.51 -19.60
N THR A 67 -16.93 8.25 -19.93
CA THR A 67 -17.87 7.11 -19.81
C THR A 67 -17.52 6.18 -18.64
N GLN A 68 -16.62 6.57 -17.76
CA GLN A 68 -16.09 5.70 -16.72
C GLN A 68 -17.04 5.64 -15.51
N LYS A 69 -17.34 4.42 -15.02
CA LYS A 69 -17.97 4.17 -13.72
C LYS A 69 -17.31 5.01 -12.63
N ALA A 70 -18.10 5.44 -11.64
CA ALA A 70 -17.57 6.12 -10.48
C ALA A 70 -16.46 5.30 -9.82
N VAL A 71 -15.40 5.98 -9.40
CA VAL A 71 -14.31 5.38 -8.61
C VAL A 71 -14.82 5.05 -7.22
N LEU A 72 -14.77 3.80 -6.81
CA LEU A 72 -15.09 3.44 -5.44
C LEU A 72 -13.88 3.72 -4.53
N ALA A 73 -14.09 4.51 -3.47
CA ALA A 73 -13.07 4.84 -2.49
C ALA A 73 -13.56 4.59 -1.07
N TRP A 74 -12.79 3.83 -0.29
CA TRP A 74 -13.09 3.52 1.09
C TRP A 74 -12.47 4.55 2.03
N TYR A 75 -13.21 4.95 3.07
CA TYR A 75 -12.76 5.89 4.09
C TYR A 75 -13.10 5.39 5.49
N SER A 76 -12.29 5.74 6.47
CA SER A 76 -12.44 5.27 7.86
C SER A 76 -12.20 6.37 8.92
N ASP A 77 -12.32 7.64 8.54
CA ASP A 77 -12.17 8.78 9.48
C ASP A 77 -13.23 8.83 10.58
N GLN A 78 -14.41 8.23 10.34
CA GLN A 78 -15.44 8.09 11.37
C GLN A 78 -15.07 7.15 12.53
N PHE A 79 -14.12 6.24 12.32
CA PHE A 79 -13.55 5.41 13.36
C PHE A 79 -12.43 6.18 14.05
N VAL A 80 -12.82 7.10 14.92
CA VAL A 80 -11.89 8.03 15.57
C VAL A 80 -11.02 7.29 16.56
N LEU A 81 -9.71 7.54 16.46
CA LEU A 81 -8.74 7.12 17.47
C LEU A 81 -8.57 8.27 18.47
N PRO A 82 -8.99 8.12 19.74
CA PRO A 82 -8.75 9.14 20.75
C PRO A 82 -7.25 9.19 21.07
N LEU A 83 -6.63 10.29 20.72
CA LEU A 83 -5.22 10.53 20.99
C LEU A 83 -5.09 11.61 22.09
N PRO A 84 -4.05 11.52 22.95
CA PRO A 84 -3.73 12.57 23.89
C PRO A 84 -3.51 13.93 23.20
N ASP A 85 -3.74 15.01 23.93
CA ASP A 85 -3.42 16.36 23.45
C ASP A 85 -1.97 16.44 23.00
N HIS A 86 -1.73 17.16 21.92
CA HIS A 86 -0.41 17.32 21.30
C HIS A 86 0.24 16.04 20.76
N HIS A 87 -0.54 14.96 20.56
CA HIS A 87 -0.01 13.79 19.87
C HIS A 87 0.42 14.13 18.45
N ARG A 88 1.65 13.77 18.09
CA ARG A 88 2.25 14.16 16.79
C ARG A 88 1.57 13.62 15.53
N PHE A 89 0.68 12.61 15.67
CA PHE A 89 -0.02 12.03 14.54
C PHE A 89 -1.25 12.88 14.16
N PRO A 90 -1.33 13.42 12.94
CA PRO A 90 -2.39 14.33 12.55
C PRO A 90 -3.66 13.57 12.14
N MET A 91 -4.47 13.14 13.12
CA MET A 91 -5.70 12.35 12.87
C MET A 91 -6.67 13.05 11.92
N GLU A 92 -6.73 14.38 11.97
CA GLU A 92 -7.64 15.18 11.16
C GLU A 92 -7.41 15.06 9.65
N LYS A 93 -6.19 14.67 9.23
CA LYS A 93 -5.86 14.50 7.81
C LYS A 93 -6.83 13.58 7.04
N TYR A 94 -7.40 12.58 7.70
CA TYR A 94 -8.31 11.63 7.05
C TYR A 94 -9.68 12.24 6.77
N ARG A 95 -10.19 13.03 7.71
CA ARG A 95 -11.43 13.79 7.51
C ARG A 95 -11.26 14.82 6.40
N LEU A 96 -10.19 15.61 6.46
CA LEU A 96 -9.89 16.62 5.44
C LEU A 96 -9.73 15.99 4.05
N LEU A 97 -9.02 14.86 3.95
CA LEU A 97 -8.89 14.14 2.68
C LEU A 97 -10.23 13.66 2.16
N ARG A 98 -11.08 13.05 3.02
CA ARG A 98 -12.41 12.62 2.62
C ARG A 98 -13.26 13.79 2.14
N GLU A 99 -13.22 14.93 2.83
CA GLU A 99 -13.95 16.14 2.43
C GLU A 99 -13.47 16.68 1.07
N CYS A 100 -12.16 16.72 0.85
CA CYS A 100 -11.59 17.09 -0.45
C CYS A 100 -12.02 16.15 -1.59
N VAL A 101 -12.15 14.85 -1.30
CA VAL A 101 -12.53 13.85 -2.30
C VAL A 101 -14.05 13.84 -2.55
N ALA A 102 -14.85 14.15 -1.51
CA ALA A 102 -16.31 14.08 -1.57
C ALA A 102 -16.95 15.10 -2.52
N VAL A 103 -16.22 16.12 -2.96
CA VAL A 103 -16.72 17.13 -3.91
C VAL A 103 -16.66 16.66 -5.36
N ASP A 104 -15.99 15.56 -5.65
CA ASP A 104 -15.88 14.98 -7.00
C ASP A 104 -16.97 13.91 -7.19
N ASP A 105 -17.94 14.20 -8.03
CA ASP A 105 -19.08 13.32 -8.33
C ASP A 105 -18.70 12.02 -9.05
N ARG A 106 -17.46 11.95 -9.55
CA ARG A 106 -16.88 10.75 -10.13
C ARG A 106 -16.42 9.75 -9.07
N ILE A 107 -16.41 10.13 -7.79
CA ILE A 107 -15.94 9.28 -6.68
C ILE A 107 -17.10 8.93 -5.76
N GLN A 108 -17.33 7.65 -5.59
CA GLN A 108 -18.29 7.13 -4.62
C GLN A 108 -17.55 6.70 -3.34
N LEU A 109 -17.88 7.34 -2.22
CA LEU A 109 -17.27 7.05 -0.93
C LEU A 109 -18.02 5.93 -0.21
N LEU A 110 -17.28 4.96 0.33
CA LEU A 110 -17.79 3.78 1.02
C LEU A 110 -17.12 3.60 2.37
N ILE A 111 -17.87 3.04 3.32
CA ILE A 111 -17.38 2.65 4.64
C ILE A 111 -16.86 1.21 4.55
N PRO A 112 -15.62 0.93 4.99
CA PRO A 112 -15.06 -0.40 4.88
C PRO A 112 -15.61 -1.36 5.94
N GLU A 113 -15.70 -2.64 5.60
CA GLU A 113 -15.84 -3.71 6.57
C GLU A 113 -14.54 -3.91 7.35
N SER A 114 -14.63 -4.37 8.60
CA SER A 114 -13.46 -4.74 9.39
C SER A 114 -12.78 -5.99 8.85
N ALA A 115 -11.45 -5.96 8.67
CA ALA A 115 -10.68 -7.16 8.37
C ALA A 115 -10.84 -8.21 9.48
N THR A 116 -11.10 -9.45 9.09
CA THR A 116 -11.27 -10.57 10.02
C THR A 116 -9.94 -11.06 10.59
N ASN A 117 -9.97 -11.82 11.68
CA ASN A 117 -8.76 -12.50 12.16
C ASN A 117 -8.16 -13.41 11.09
N LYS A 118 -9.00 -14.06 10.29
CA LYS A 118 -8.56 -14.91 9.16
C LYS A 118 -7.79 -14.12 8.12
N ASP A 119 -8.21 -12.90 7.81
CA ASP A 119 -7.49 -12.04 6.87
C ASP A 119 -6.16 -11.58 7.46
N LEU A 120 -6.17 -11.07 8.69
CA LEU A 120 -4.97 -10.59 9.38
C LEU A 120 -3.91 -11.68 9.54
N THR A 121 -4.31 -12.91 9.89
CA THR A 121 -3.38 -14.03 10.12
C THR A 121 -2.82 -14.64 8.83
N ARG A 122 -3.21 -14.15 7.66
CA ARG A 122 -2.52 -14.49 6.40
C ARG A 122 -1.12 -13.87 6.30
N VAL A 123 -0.89 -12.82 7.07
CA VAL A 123 0.36 -12.06 7.11
C VAL A 123 0.95 -12.01 8.51
N HIS A 124 0.11 -11.64 9.48
CA HIS A 124 0.54 -11.45 10.86
C HIS A 124 0.47 -12.74 11.66
N THR A 125 1.42 -12.94 12.58
CA THR A 125 1.37 -14.09 13.46
C THR A 125 0.13 -14.08 14.33
N VAL A 126 -0.46 -15.26 14.60
CA VAL A 126 -1.63 -15.40 15.48
C VAL A 126 -1.38 -14.76 16.85
N LYS A 127 -0.15 -14.91 17.38
CA LYS A 127 0.27 -14.31 18.64
C LYS A 127 0.19 -12.79 18.60
N TYR A 128 0.67 -12.14 17.54
CA TYR A 128 0.65 -10.69 17.41
C TYR A 128 -0.80 -10.17 17.26
N VAL A 129 -1.59 -10.78 16.37
CA VAL A 129 -3.01 -10.42 16.21
C VAL A 129 -3.76 -10.55 17.53
N SER A 130 -3.54 -11.65 18.28
CA SER A 130 -4.15 -11.86 19.59
C SER A 130 -3.74 -10.78 20.61
N LYS A 131 -2.46 -10.41 20.68
CA LYS A 131 -1.99 -9.33 21.57
C LYS A 131 -2.64 -8.00 21.26
N VAL A 132 -2.71 -7.61 19.99
CA VAL A 132 -3.35 -6.36 19.56
C VAL A 132 -4.82 -6.35 19.94
N THR A 133 -5.56 -7.42 19.60
CA THR A 133 -7.02 -7.47 19.79
C THR A 133 -7.44 -7.61 21.24
N SER A 134 -6.59 -8.16 22.12
CA SER A 134 -6.89 -8.36 23.54
C SER A 134 -6.25 -7.34 24.48
N GLY A 135 -5.53 -6.33 23.95
CA GLY A 135 -4.85 -5.33 24.77
C GLY A 135 -3.62 -5.86 25.52
N LYS A 136 -3.01 -6.93 25.02
CA LYS A 136 -1.85 -7.58 25.69
C LYS A 136 -0.51 -7.19 25.05
N LEU A 137 -0.46 -6.06 24.34
CA LEU A 137 0.79 -5.46 23.89
C LEU A 137 1.60 -4.98 25.10
N SER A 138 2.90 -5.22 25.08
CA SER A 138 3.83 -4.67 26.08
C SER A 138 3.95 -3.14 25.89
N LYS A 139 4.43 -2.46 26.93
CA LYS A 139 4.73 -1.01 26.86
C LYS A 139 5.68 -0.67 25.71
N ASP A 140 6.64 -1.54 25.41
CA ASP A 140 7.60 -1.33 24.33
C ASP A 140 6.96 -1.52 22.95
N GLU A 141 6.05 -2.50 22.80
CA GLU A 141 5.28 -2.70 21.58
C GLU A 141 4.35 -1.50 21.31
N VAL A 142 3.66 -1.02 22.33
CA VAL A 142 2.80 0.20 22.25
C VAL A 142 3.65 1.42 21.85
N ARG A 143 4.83 1.62 22.48
CA ARG A 143 5.73 2.73 22.16
C ARG A 143 6.27 2.64 20.73
N ARG A 144 6.58 1.44 20.23
CA ARG A 144 7.07 1.20 18.86
C ARG A 144 5.97 1.51 17.84
N ILE A 145 4.74 1.08 18.07
CA ILE A 145 3.58 1.44 17.25
C ILE A 145 3.38 2.95 17.25
N GLY A 146 3.54 3.61 18.41
CA GLY A 146 3.39 5.04 18.54
C GLY A 146 1.96 5.50 18.84
N PHE A 147 1.01 4.57 19.00
CA PHE A 147 -0.35 4.84 19.45
C PHE A 147 -0.62 4.21 20.81
N PRO A 148 -1.33 4.88 21.74
CA PRO A 148 -1.86 4.24 22.93
C PRO A 148 -2.84 3.15 22.51
N TRP A 149 -2.78 2.02 23.21
CA TRP A 149 -3.74 0.95 22.93
C TRP A 149 -5.15 1.35 23.39
N SER A 150 -6.13 1.07 22.54
CA SER A 150 -7.55 1.17 22.85
C SER A 150 -8.36 0.26 21.93
N GLN A 151 -9.64 0.04 22.22
CA GLN A 151 -10.54 -0.73 21.35
C GLN A 151 -10.74 0.00 20.01
N GLU A 152 -10.76 1.34 20.05
CA GLU A 152 -10.89 2.19 18.86
C GLU A 152 -9.65 2.05 17.94
N LEU A 153 -8.45 1.90 18.52
CA LEU A 153 -7.24 1.60 17.74
C LEU A 153 -7.39 0.27 16.99
N VAL A 154 -7.89 -0.76 17.66
CA VAL A 154 -8.10 -2.08 17.08
C VAL A 154 -9.12 -2.00 15.96
N GLU A 155 -10.28 -1.39 16.20
CA GLU A 155 -11.35 -1.26 15.20
C GLU A 155 -10.89 -0.44 14.00
N ARG A 156 -10.29 0.72 14.22
CA ARG A 156 -9.75 1.55 13.16
C ARG A 156 -8.71 0.81 12.30
N SER A 157 -7.79 0.09 12.94
CA SER A 157 -6.75 -0.66 12.21
C SER A 157 -7.34 -1.78 11.37
N ARG A 158 -8.38 -2.45 11.87
CA ARG A 158 -9.13 -3.46 11.12
C ARG A 158 -9.90 -2.85 9.95
N ARG A 159 -10.55 -1.70 10.14
CA ARG A 159 -11.29 -0.98 9.10
C ARG A 159 -10.36 -0.48 8.00
N SER A 160 -9.22 0.10 8.36
CA SER A 160 -8.20 0.51 7.41
C SER A 160 -7.72 -0.67 6.55
N THR A 161 -7.41 -1.80 7.20
CA THR A 161 -6.98 -3.02 6.48
C THR A 161 -8.10 -3.60 5.62
N GLY A 162 -9.34 -3.63 6.13
CA GLY A 162 -10.51 -4.08 5.39
C GLY A 162 -10.79 -3.24 4.16
N GLY A 163 -10.62 -1.91 4.28
CA GLY A 163 -10.74 -0.99 3.16
C GLY A 163 -9.75 -1.27 2.03
N THR A 164 -8.49 -1.60 2.38
CA THR A 164 -7.49 -1.97 1.36
C THR A 164 -7.82 -3.31 0.69
N ILE A 165 -8.33 -4.30 1.45
CA ILE A 165 -8.80 -5.57 0.86
C ILE A 165 -9.94 -5.30 -0.13
N GLN A 166 -10.97 -4.54 0.28
CA GLN A 166 -12.13 -4.25 -0.55
C GLN A 166 -11.77 -3.38 -1.77
N ALA A 167 -10.87 -2.41 -1.59
CA ALA A 167 -10.34 -1.61 -2.69
C ALA A 167 -9.61 -2.49 -3.71
N ALA A 168 -8.69 -3.35 -3.28
CA ALA A 168 -7.97 -4.23 -4.17
C ALA A 168 -8.89 -5.22 -4.90
N GLU A 169 -9.92 -5.72 -4.23
CA GLU A 169 -10.94 -6.58 -4.84
C GLU A 169 -11.77 -5.84 -5.88
N GLN A 170 -12.16 -4.61 -5.60
CA GLN A 170 -12.92 -3.77 -6.53
C GLN A 170 -12.08 -3.35 -7.73
N ALA A 171 -10.82 -2.95 -7.52
CA ALA A 171 -9.89 -2.60 -8.59
C ALA A 171 -9.72 -3.73 -9.60
N ARG A 172 -9.78 -4.99 -9.15
CA ARG A 172 -9.74 -6.15 -10.04
C ARG A 172 -10.96 -6.22 -10.99
N ARG A 173 -12.11 -5.67 -10.58
CA ARG A 173 -13.35 -5.65 -11.39
C ARG A 173 -13.43 -4.44 -12.30
N ASP A 174 -13.07 -3.26 -11.78
CA ASP A 174 -13.28 -1.98 -12.43
C ASP A 174 -11.96 -1.35 -12.96
N GLY A 175 -10.81 -2.00 -12.71
CA GLY A 175 -9.48 -1.53 -13.12
C GLY A 175 -8.76 -0.72 -12.04
N PHE A 176 -9.48 0.04 -11.21
CA PHE A 176 -8.92 0.84 -10.12
C PHE A 176 -9.94 1.14 -9.02
N SER A 177 -9.45 1.43 -7.84
CA SER A 177 -10.19 1.91 -6.67
C SER A 177 -9.22 2.47 -5.65
N ALA A 178 -9.70 3.01 -4.54
CA ALA A 178 -8.85 3.64 -3.52
C ALA A 178 -9.28 3.28 -2.09
N ASN A 179 -8.31 3.34 -1.16
CA ASN A 179 -8.55 3.40 0.27
C ASN A 179 -7.87 4.67 0.82
N LEU A 180 -8.65 5.58 1.40
CA LEU A 180 -8.16 6.87 1.91
C LEU A 180 -7.42 6.75 3.25
N ALA A 181 -7.39 5.56 3.86
CA ALA A 181 -6.82 5.33 5.18
C ALA A 181 -5.77 4.21 5.22
N GLY A 182 -5.36 3.68 4.06
CA GLY A 182 -4.34 2.63 3.95
C GLY A 182 -2.90 3.14 4.09
N GLY A 183 -1.94 2.32 3.66
CA GLY A 183 -0.52 2.65 3.65
C GLY A 183 0.20 2.36 4.96
N THR A 184 -0.19 1.32 5.67
CA THR A 184 0.39 0.94 6.97
C THR A 184 1.62 0.01 6.80
N HIS A 185 2.59 0.46 6.03
CA HIS A 185 3.71 -0.28 5.46
C HIS A 185 4.87 -0.60 6.43
N HIS A 186 4.88 0.00 7.63
CA HIS A 186 5.89 -0.28 8.65
C HIS A 186 5.57 -1.48 9.53
N ALA A 187 4.33 -2.02 9.50
CA ALA A 187 4.00 -3.20 10.28
C ALA A 187 4.64 -4.46 9.69
N PHE A 188 5.33 -5.22 10.55
CA PHE A 188 5.95 -6.52 10.28
C PHE A 188 4.95 -7.66 10.54
N ALA A 189 5.35 -8.90 10.25
CA ALA A 189 4.50 -10.06 10.50
C ALA A 189 4.16 -10.26 12.00
N ASP A 190 5.04 -9.89 12.90
CA ASP A 190 4.93 -10.13 14.34
C ASP A 190 4.94 -8.87 15.21
N SER A 191 5.00 -7.69 14.61
CA SER A 191 5.09 -6.41 15.32
C SER A 191 4.56 -5.24 14.48
N GLY A 192 4.09 -4.21 15.16
CA GLY A 192 3.78 -2.92 14.54
C GLY A 192 4.84 -1.87 14.88
N GLU A 193 5.02 -0.89 14.01
CA GLU A 193 5.85 0.29 14.27
C GLU A 193 5.42 1.48 13.40
N GLY A 194 5.88 2.69 13.72
CA GLY A 194 5.70 3.86 12.87
C GLY A 194 4.23 4.20 12.57
N PHE A 195 3.35 4.11 13.56
CA PHE A 195 1.91 4.29 13.44
C PHE A 195 1.18 3.21 12.61
N CYS A 196 1.86 2.11 12.30
CA CYS A 196 1.31 0.98 11.58
C CYS A 196 1.07 -0.20 12.54
N VAL A 197 -0.19 -0.63 12.65
CA VAL A 197 -0.58 -1.77 13.49
C VAL A 197 -0.59 -3.05 12.65
N PHE A 198 -1.33 -3.07 11.53
CA PHE A 198 -1.36 -4.17 10.58
C PHE A 198 -0.91 -3.66 9.22
N ASN A 199 -0.17 -4.48 8.47
CA ASN A 199 0.26 -4.14 7.11
C ASN A 199 -0.89 -4.40 6.13
N ASP A 200 -1.65 -3.37 5.84
CA ASP A 200 -2.89 -3.46 5.08
C ASP A 200 -2.69 -3.94 3.65
N VAL A 201 -1.65 -3.45 2.95
CA VAL A 201 -1.37 -3.86 1.57
C VAL A 201 -0.88 -5.32 1.50
N ALA A 202 -0.10 -5.76 2.48
CA ALA A 202 0.33 -7.15 2.55
C ALA A 202 -0.85 -8.09 2.82
N VAL A 203 -1.74 -7.71 3.76
CA VAL A 203 -2.96 -8.47 4.05
C VAL A 203 -3.87 -8.53 2.83
N ALA A 204 -4.04 -7.43 2.10
CA ALA A 204 -4.84 -7.41 0.87
C ALA A 204 -4.24 -8.34 -0.20
N ALA A 205 -2.94 -8.26 -0.48
CA ALA A 205 -2.27 -9.15 -1.43
C ALA A 205 -2.49 -10.63 -1.07
N ARG A 206 -2.23 -11.00 0.18
CA ARG A 206 -2.43 -12.39 0.65
C ARG A 206 -3.89 -12.82 0.67
N SER A 207 -4.82 -11.92 0.95
CA SER A 207 -6.25 -12.21 0.91
C SER A 207 -6.71 -12.54 -0.52
N LEU A 208 -6.28 -11.75 -1.50
CA LEU A 208 -6.61 -12.01 -2.91
C LEU A 208 -5.95 -13.29 -3.43
N GLN A 209 -4.68 -13.54 -3.08
CA GLN A 209 -3.98 -14.78 -3.44
C GLN A 209 -4.66 -16.02 -2.85
N ALA A 210 -5.00 -16.00 -1.56
CA ALA A 210 -5.64 -17.13 -0.89
C ALA A 210 -7.05 -17.46 -1.41
N ARG A 211 -7.69 -16.50 -2.07
CA ARG A 211 -9.00 -16.66 -2.73
C ARG A 211 -8.84 -17.01 -4.22
N GLY A 212 -7.63 -17.19 -4.72
CA GLY A 212 -7.34 -17.50 -6.12
C GLY A 212 -7.69 -16.35 -7.09
N LEU A 213 -7.85 -15.12 -6.58
CA LEU A 213 -8.22 -13.97 -7.39
C LEU A 213 -7.02 -13.36 -8.14
N VAL A 214 -5.82 -13.53 -7.59
CA VAL A 214 -4.55 -13.14 -8.20
C VAL A 214 -3.48 -14.18 -7.87
N HIS A 215 -2.47 -14.33 -8.72
CA HIS A 215 -1.33 -15.19 -8.48
C HIS A 215 -0.08 -14.38 -8.11
N HIS A 216 0.11 -13.24 -8.75
CA HIS A 216 1.25 -12.35 -8.53
C HIS A 216 0.75 -10.95 -8.22
N CYS A 217 1.48 -10.23 -7.36
CA CYS A 217 1.22 -8.85 -7.00
C CYS A 217 2.48 -8.01 -7.18
N ALA A 218 2.30 -6.74 -7.52
CA ALA A 218 3.34 -5.73 -7.41
C ALA A 218 2.87 -4.66 -6.41
N ILE A 219 3.71 -4.35 -5.43
CA ILE A 219 3.48 -3.30 -4.44
C ILE A 219 4.48 -2.18 -4.72
N LEU A 220 3.96 -1.02 -5.15
CA LEU A 220 4.73 0.18 -5.41
C LEU A 220 4.46 1.17 -4.28
N ASP A 221 5.43 1.34 -3.41
CA ASP A 221 5.36 2.21 -2.24
C ASP A 221 6.07 3.53 -2.56
N LEU A 222 5.31 4.61 -2.64
CA LEU A 222 5.80 5.96 -2.93
C LEU A 222 5.68 6.88 -1.70
N ASP A 223 5.47 6.31 -0.51
CA ASP A 223 5.55 7.08 0.74
C ASP A 223 6.96 7.64 0.94
N VAL A 224 7.05 8.80 1.61
CA VAL A 224 8.35 9.42 1.91
C VAL A 224 9.22 8.56 2.82
N HIS A 225 8.61 7.64 3.58
CA HIS A 225 9.30 6.68 4.44
C HIS A 225 9.48 5.33 3.72
N GLN A 226 10.54 4.61 4.01
CA GLN A 226 10.77 3.28 3.47
C GLN A 226 9.70 2.28 3.95
N GLY A 227 9.10 1.51 3.04
CA GLY A 227 8.16 0.42 3.36
C GLY A 227 8.85 -0.82 3.90
N ASN A 228 9.57 -0.68 5.04
CA ASN A 228 10.41 -1.72 5.64
C ASN A 228 9.64 -2.96 6.07
N GLY A 229 8.45 -2.79 6.63
CA GLY A 229 7.58 -3.90 7.04
C GLY A 229 7.09 -4.71 5.85
N THR A 230 6.63 -4.04 4.79
CA THR A 230 6.20 -4.69 3.55
C THR A 230 7.34 -5.48 2.90
N ALA A 231 8.53 -4.87 2.81
CA ALA A 231 9.70 -5.55 2.26
C ALA A 231 10.09 -6.80 3.08
N ALA A 232 10.04 -6.72 4.41
CA ALA A 232 10.35 -7.84 5.29
C ALA A 232 9.33 -8.98 5.16
N ILE A 233 8.03 -8.67 5.06
CA ILE A 233 6.96 -9.67 4.92
C ILE A 233 7.13 -10.49 3.63
N PHE A 234 7.53 -9.86 2.54
CA PHE A 234 7.66 -10.51 1.24
C PHE A 234 9.10 -10.85 0.85
N ALA A 235 10.05 -10.79 1.80
CA ALA A 235 11.44 -11.16 1.55
C ALA A 235 11.53 -12.60 1.02
N GLY A 236 12.09 -12.76 -0.17
CA GLY A 236 12.25 -14.06 -0.84
C GLY A 236 10.98 -14.62 -1.50
N ASP A 237 9.85 -13.95 -1.43
CA ASP A 237 8.61 -14.37 -2.08
C ASP A 237 8.59 -13.94 -3.56
N LYS A 238 8.62 -14.94 -4.46
CA LYS A 238 8.60 -14.70 -5.91
C LYS A 238 7.22 -14.30 -6.45
N SER A 239 6.17 -14.46 -5.66
CA SER A 239 4.79 -14.11 -6.05
C SER A 239 4.44 -12.65 -5.78
N VAL A 240 5.26 -11.92 -5.01
CA VAL A 240 5.03 -10.52 -4.70
C VAL A 240 6.30 -9.70 -4.95
N PHE A 241 6.22 -8.79 -5.90
CA PHE A 241 7.27 -7.79 -6.14
C PHE A 241 7.02 -6.58 -5.24
N THR A 242 8.05 -6.09 -4.56
CA THR A 242 7.98 -4.88 -3.75
C THR A 242 9.01 -3.85 -4.21
N LEU A 243 8.58 -2.61 -4.39
CA LEU A 243 9.41 -1.46 -4.68
C LEU A 243 9.05 -0.33 -3.72
N SER A 244 10.05 0.25 -3.05
CA SER A 244 9.86 1.45 -2.23
C SER A 244 10.77 2.57 -2.75
N VAL A 245 10.16 3.73 -3.06
CA VAL A 245 10.82 4.97 -3.44
C VAL A 245 10.61 5.97 -2.31
N HIS A 246 11.65 6.28 -1.56
CA HIS A 246 11.54 7.03 -0.31
C HIS A 246 12.67 8.05 -0.15
N GLY A 247 12.49 8.98 0.80
CA GLY A 247 13.48 10.01 1.13
C GLY A 247 14.71 9.40 1.79
N GLU A 248 15.90 9.78 1.31
CA GLU A 248 17.16 9.41 1.95
C GLU A 248 17.23 9.99 3.38
N SER A 249 17.83 9.26 4.31
CA SER A 249 17.98 9.66 5.71
C SER A 249 16.66 9.94 6.44
N ASN A 250 15.57 9.39 5.97
CA ASN A 250 14.26 9.47 6.60
C ASN A 250 13.97 8.21 7.44
N TYR A 251 12.87 8.23 8.20
CA TYR A 251 12.43 7.03 8.95
C TYR A 251 12.16 5.84 8.00
N PRO A 252 12.49 4.61 8.40
CA PRO A 252 13.27 4.18 9.56
C PRO A 252 14.77 4.45 9.33
N PHE A 253 15.42 5.07 10.30
CA PHE A 253 16.82 5.52 10.23
C PHE A 253 17.83 4.34 10.25
N ARG A 254 17.73 3.39 9.33
CA ARG A 254 18.55 2.17 9.26
C ARG A 254 19.13 1.98 7.85
#